data_9ac7b0dee5c14caedada3f75a6fa6dac
#
_entry.id   9ac7b0dee5c14caedada3f75a6fa6dac
#
_cell.length_a   1.000
_cell.length_b   1.000
_cell.length_c   1.000
_cell.angle_alpha   90.00
_cell.angle_beta   90.00
_cell.angle_gamma   90.00
#
_symmetry.space_group_name_H-M   'P 1'
#
loop_
_entity.id
_entity.type
_entity.pdbx_description
1 polymer ?
#
loop_
_entity_poly.entity_id
_entity_poly.type
_entity_poly.pdbx_seq_one_letter_code
_entity_poly.pdbx_strand_id
1 'polypeptide(L)'
;MFQEVKDTLPVSGDDYDAQIIREIKAAALDLTTSAEIVLPGTISISRTENNGTWTITDRSTLKDELITTAIATWCNMRIGNPPNYDKLLDAYNSLKGQLRLSGHYNGEVTDGCEW
;
A
#
# COMPACT_ATOMS: atom_id res chain seq x y z
N MET A 1 -5.20 3.14 -7.41
CA MET A 1 -4.45 2.39 -6.36
C MET A 1 -4.39 0.90 -6.68
N PHE A 2 -5.51 0.26 -6.87
CA PHE A 2 -5.53 -1.20 -7.05
C PHE A 2 -4.73 -1.65 -8.27
N GLN A 3 -4.99 -1.07 -9.42
CA GLN A 3 -4.34 -1.49 -10.67
C GLN A 3 -2.84 -1.21 -10.64
N GLU A 4 -2.46 -0.09 -10.07
CA GLU A 4 -1.05 0.27 -9.98
C GLU A 4 -0.28 -0.74 -9.14
N VAL A 5 -0.86 -1.17 -8.03
CA VAL A 5 -0.25 -2.18 -7.18
C VAL A 5 -0.23 -3.52 -7.89
N LYS A 6 -1.33 -3.90 -8.50
CA LYS A 6 -1.44 -5.19 -9.20
C LYS A 6 -0.40 -5.30 -10.31
N ASP A 7 -0.15 -4.19 -11.02
CA ASP A 7 0.79 -4.18 -12.13
C ASP A 7 2.22 -4.46 -11.68
N THR A 8 2.53 -4.28 -10.42
CA THR A 8 3.87 -4.57 -9.90
C THR A 8 4.03 -6.03 -9.48
N LEU A 9 2.94 -6.78 -9.42
CA LEU A 9 2.97 -8.14 -8.90
C LEU A 9 3.18 -9.15 -10.01
N PRO A 10 3.86 -10.27 -9.71
CA PRO A 10 4.07 -11.31 -10.73
C PRO A 10 2.86 -12.23 -10.85
N VAL A 11 1.66 -11.66 -10.85
CA VAL A 11 0.42 -12.41 -10.97
C VAL A 11 -0.42 -11.80 -12.09
N SER A 12 -1.28 -12.60 -12.66
CA SER A 12 -2.18 -12.13 -13.70
C SER A 12 -3.54 -12.75 -13.49
N GLY A 13 -4.54 -12.21 -14.14
CA GLY A 13 -5.90 -12.69 -14.00
C GLY A 13 -6.52 -12.20 -12.71
N ASP A 14 -7.63 -12.82 -12.33
CA ASP A 14 -8.43 -12.34 -11.21
C ASP A 14 -8.26 -13.15 -9.94
N ASP A 15 -7.43 -14.18 -9.96
CA ASP A 15 -7.37 -15.12 -8.84
C ASP A 15 -6.86 -14.48 -7.56
N TYR A 16 -6.06 -13.45 -7.66
CA TYR A 16 -5.46 -12.82 -6.49
C TYR A 16 -6.11 -11.49 -6.13
N ASP A 17 -7.16 -11.09 -6.83
CA ASP A 17 -7.73 -9.75 -6.62
C ASP A 17 -8.20 -9.51 -5.20
N ALA A 18 -8.90 -10.48 -4.62
CA ALA A 18 -9.37 -10.33 -3.25
C ALA A 18 -8.21 -10.23 -2.26
N GLN A 19 -7.16 -11.01 -2.49
CA GLN A 19 -5.98 -10.97 -1.63
C GLN A 19 -5.23 -9.66 -1.81
N ILE A 20 -5.13 -9.15 -3.02
CA ILE A 20 -4.49 -7.87 -3.29
C ILE A 20 -5.20 -6.76 -2.53
N ILE A 21 -6.52 -6.72 -2.59
CA ILE A 21 -7.29 -5.71 -1.88
C ILE A 21 -7.04 -5.79 -0.38
N ARG A 22 -7.04 -7.01 0.16
CA ARG A 22 -6.82 -7.20 1.59
C ARG A 22 -5.42 -6.73 2.00
N GLU A 23 -4.41 -7.04 1.19
CA GLU A 23 -3.04 -6.67 1.51
C GLU A 23 -2.79 -5.18 1.35
N ILE A 24 -3.46 -4.52 0.42
CA ILE A 24 -3.37 -3.07 0.31
C ILE A 24 -3.87 -2.43 1.60
N LYS A 25 -4.99 -2.91 2.12
CA LYS A 25 -5.54 -2.36 3.36
C LYS A 25 -4.64 -2.67 4.55
N ALA A 26 -4.05 -3.85 4.58
CA ALA A 26 -3.12 -4.22 5.64
C ALA A 26 -1.86 -3.37 5.61
N ALA A 27 -1.34 -3.08 4.42
CA ALA A 27 -0.18 -2.20 4.28
C ALA A 27 -0.48 -0.80 4.78
N ALA A 28 -1.65 -0.29 4.41
CA ALA A 28 -2.05 1.05 4.86
C ALA A 28 -2.17 1.10 6.38
N LEU A 29 -2.69 0.05 6.98
CA LEU A 29 -2.80 -0.02 8.43
C LEU A 29 -1.40 -0.06 9.07
N ASP A 30 -0.48 -0.83 8.51
CA ASP A 30 0.88 -0.89 9.03
C ASP A 30 1.57 0.47 8.95
N LEU A 31 1.39 1.19 7.85
CA LEU A 31 2.01 2.50 7.69
C LEU A 31 1.45 3.49 8.69
N THR A 32 0.15 3.46 8.96
CA THR A 32 -0.44 4.41 9.89
C THR A 32 -0.17 4.06 11.35
N THR A 33 0.00 2.79 11.67
CA THR A 33 0.23 2.38 13.05
C THR A 33 1.72 2.22 13.36
N SER A 34 2.47 1.54 12.52
CA SER A 34 3.87 1.26 12.77
C SER A 34 4.76 2.44 12.42
N ALA A 35 4.53 3.08 11.31
CA ALA A 35 5.30 4.26 10.90
C ALA A 35 4.67 5.56 11.38
N GLU A 36 3.47 5.51 11.91
CA GLU A 36 2.79 6.68 12.47
C GLU A 36 2.63 7.81 11.46
N ILE A 37 2.36 7.49 10.21
CA ILE A 37 2.14 8.51 9.21
C ILE A 37 0.64 8.74 9.02
N VAL A 38 0.31 9.90 8.49
CA VAL A 38 -1.07 10.22 8.12
C VAL A 38 -1.15 10.16 6.60
N LEU A 39 -2.04 9.34 6.08
CA LEU A 39 -2.16 9.20 4.63
C LEU A 39 -2.75 10.47 4.01
N PRO A 40 -2.17 10.95 2.92
CA PRO A 40 -2.67 12.17 2.25
C PRO A 40 -3.85 11.86 1.32
N GLY A 41 -4.73 11.01 1.73
CA GLY A 41 -5.89 10.62 0.95
C GLY A 41 -6.49 9.37 1.51
N THR A 42 -7.45 8.81 0.81
CA THR A 42 -8.16 7.62 1.27
C THR A 42 -7.92 6.47 0.33
N ILE A 43 -8.06 5.26 0.85
CA ILE A 43 -8.02 4.04 0.06
C ILE A 43 -9.41 3.44 0.14
N SER A 44 -10.06 3.31 -1.00
CA SER A 44 -11.41 2.77 -1.08
C SER A 44 -11.49 1.83 -2.27
N ILE A 45 -11.38 0.56 -2.01
CA ILE A 45 -11.39 -0.47 -3.05
C ILE A 45 -12.40 -1.53 -2.65
N SER A 46 -13.29 -1.87 -3.56
CA SER A 46 -14.29 -2.89 -3.32
C SER A 46 -14.35 -3.85 -4.50
N ARG A 47 -14.83 -5.05 -4.25
CA ARG A 47 -14.98 -6.09 -5.25
C ARG A 47 -16.38 -6.64 -5.13
N THR A 48 -17.12 -6.61 -6.22
CA THR A 48 -18.50 -7.06 -6.23
C THR A 48 -18.70 -8.08 -7.34
N GLU A 49 -19.62 -9.00 -7.09
CA GLU A 49 -19.99 -10.00 -8.10
C GLU A 49 -21.35 -9.70 -8.63
N ASN A 50 -21.52 -9.80 -9.93
CA ASN A 50 -22.80 -9.61 -10.57
C ASN A 50 -22.90 -10.63 -11.71
N ASN A 51 -23.79 -11.60 -11.55
CA ASN A 51 -24.02 -12.66 -12.54
C ASN A 51 -22.72 -13.40 -12.87
N GLY A 52 -21.94 -13.72 -11.86
CA GLY A 52 -20.70 -14.46 -12.05
C GLY A 52 -19.53 -13.63 -12.51
N THR A 53 -19.72 -12.34 -12.69
CA THR A 53 -18.66 -11.45 -13.12
C THR A 53 -18.22 -10.59 -11.95
N TRP A 54 -16.91 -10.60 -11.66
CA TRP A 54 -16.36 -9.78 -10.58
C TRP A 54 -15.92 -8.42 -11.11
N THR A 55 -16.27 -7.39 -10.38
CA THR A 55 -15.92 -6.02 -10.74
C THR A 55 -15.17 -5.36 -9.59
N ILE A 56 -14.05 -4.72 -9.89
CA ILE A 56 -13.27 -3.96 -8.91
C ILE A 56 -13.64 -2.49 -9.06
N THR A 57 -14.02 -1.88 -7.95
CA THR A 57 -14.28 -0.45 -7.91
C THR A 57 -13.26 0.20 -6.99
N ASP A 58 -12.47 1.11 -7.52
CA ASP A 58 -11.41 1.77 -6.77
C ASP A 58 -11.69 3.26 -6.78
N ARG A 59 -12.12 3.78 -5.63
CA ARG A 59 -12.40 5.20 -5.45
C ARG A 59 -11.39 5.84 -4.54
N SER A 60 -10.18 5.30 -4.51
CA SER A 60 -9.13 5.83 -3.66
C SER A 60 -8.72 7.22 -4.12
N THR A 61 -8.52 8.11 -3.18
CA THR A 61 -8.05 9.47 -3.47
C THR A 61 -6.57 9.62 -3.19
N LEU A 62 -5.94 8.62 -2.58
CA LEU A 62 -4.52 8.64 -2.30
C LEU A 62 -3.74 8.63 -3.61
N LYS A 63 -2.85 9.62 -3.80
CA LYS A 63 -2.11 9.75 -5.03
C LYS A 63 -0.64 10.04 -4.77
N ASP A 64 -0.07 9.45 -3.78
CA ASP A 64 1.32 9.66 -3.43
C ASP A 64 2.15 8.48 -3.91
N GLU A 65 3.15 8.73 -4.73
CA GLU A 65 3.94 7.66 -5.31
C GLU A 65 4.77 6.91 -4.29
N LEU A 66 5.30 7.59 -3.31
CA LEU A 66 6.13 6.92 -2.31
C LEU A 66 5.30 5.97 -1.46
N ILE A 67 4.11 6.40 -1.06
CA ILE A 67 3.21 5.55 -0.29
C ILE A 67 2.71 4.39 -1.16
N THR A 68 2.38 4.65 -2.41
CA THR A 68 1.95 3.59 -3.32
C THR A 68 3.06 2.56 -3.51
N THR A 69 4.31 3.01 -3.62
CA THR A 69 5.44 2.11 -3.74
C THR A 69 5.61 1.27 -2.49
N ALA A 70 5.43 1.86 -1.32
CA ALA A 70 5.52 1.11 -0.07
C ALA A 70 4.43 0.06 0.02
N ILE A 71 3.21 0.40 -0.37
CA ILE A 71 2.09 -0.54 -0.38
C ILE A 71 2.35 -1.67 -1.39
N ALA A 72 2.85 -1.32 -2.57
CA ALA A 72 3.16 -2.33 -3.58
C ALA A 72 4.26 -3.27 -3.11
N THR A 73 5.25 -2.75 -2.42
CA THR A 73 6.33 -3.58 -1.87
C THR A 73 5.79 -4.55 -0.82
N TRP A 74 4.91 -4.07 0.05
CA TRP A 74 4.25 -4.94 1.02
C TRP A 74 3.48 -6.06 0.31
N CYS A 75 2.72 -5.72 -0.72
CA CYS A 75 1.94 -6.72 -1.45
C CYS A 75 2.86 -7.74 -2.13
N ASN A 76 3.98 -7.28 -2.67
CA ASN A 76 4.94 -8.18 -3.29
C ASN A 76 5.55 -9.16 -2.28
N MET A 77 5.71 -8.74 -1.04
CA MET A 77 6.19 -9.65 0.01
C MET A 77 5.17 -10.70 0.37
N ARG A 78 3.89 -10.34 0.31
CA ARG A 78 2.83 -11.18 0.88
C ARG A 78 2.11 -12.04 -0.14
N ILE A 79 2.24 -11.73 -1.41
CA ILE A 79 1.52 -12.44 -2.46
C ILE A 79 2.53 -13.15 -3.33
N GLY A 80 2.31 -14.43 -3.58
CA GLY A 80 3.12 -15.18 -4.52
C GLY A 80 4.41 -15.76 -3.96
N ASN A 81 4.64 -15.70 -2.65
CA ASN A 81 5.81 -16.32 -2.04
C ASN A 81 7.12 -15.97 -2.76
N PRO A 82 7.51 -14.72 -2.82
CA PRO A 82 8.67 -14.31 -3.62
C PRO A 82 9.98 -14.88 -3.05
N PRO A 83 10.91 -15.29 -3.90
CA PRO A 83 12.20 -15.78 -3.41
C PRO A 83 13.08 -14.70 -2.84
N ASN A 84 12.79 -13.43 -3.11
CA ASN A 84 13.56 -12.30 -2.62
C ASN A 84 12.86 -11.59 -1.47
N TYR A 85 12.15 -12.34 -0.64
CA TYR A 85 11.38 -11.75 0.47
C TYR A 85 12.23 -10.83 1.35
N ASP A 86 13.44 -11.24 1.68
CA ASP A 86 14.28 -10.44 2.58
C ASP A 86 14.64 -9.09 1.97
N LYS A 87 14.89 -9.06 0.66
CA LYS A 87 15.19 -7.79 0.00
C LYS A 87 13.96 -6.89 -0.05
N LEU A 88 12.79 -7.48 -0.26
CA LEU A 88 11.55 -6.71 -0.27
C LEU A 88 11.26 -6.16 1.12
N LEU A 89 11.51 -6.95 2.16
CA LEU A 89 11.30 -6.48 3.52
C LEU A 89 12.23 -5.31 3.85
N ASP A 90 13.50 -5.39 3.44
CA ASP A 90 14.44 -4.30 3.65
C ASP A 90 13.99 -3.05 2.89
N ALA A 91 13.51 -3.21 1.67
CA ALA A 91 13.02 -2.09 0.88
C ALA A 91 11.80 -1.45 1.55
N TYR A 92 10.87 -2.26 2.05
CA TYR A 92 9.69 -1.75 2.72
C TYR A 92 10.06 -0.98 3.97
N ASN A 93 10.96 -1.52 4.79
CA ASN A 93 11.39 -0.85 6.01
C ASN A 93 12.12 0.46 5.69
N SER A 94 12.87 0.49 4.61
CA SER A 94 13.55 1.71 4.17
C SER A 94 12.54 2.77 3.75
N LEU A 95 11.50 2.37 3.03
CA LEU A 95 10.45 3.30 2.61
C LEU A 95 9.68 3.82 3.83
N LYS A 96 9.41 2.97 4.82
CA LYS A 96 8.78 3.43 6.06
C LYS A 96 9.64 4.46 6.77
N GLY A 97 10.94 4.23 6.80
CA GLY A 97 11.86 5.19 7.41
C GLY A 97 11.83 6.54 6.71
N GLN A 98 11.81 6.52 5.37
CA GLN A 98 11.73 7.75 4.60
C GLN A 98 10.42 8.49 4.88
N LEU A 99 9.32 7.77 4.94
CA LEU A 99 8.02 8.38 5.20
C LEU A 99 7.98 9.01 6.60
N ARG A 100 8.53 8.32 7.59
CA ARG A 100 8.55 8.86 8.95
C ARG A 100 9.39 10.13 9.04
N LEU A 101 10.50 10.17 8.32
CA LEU A 101 11.40 11.33 8.39
C LEU A 101 10.91 12.51 7.58
N SER A 102 9.92 12.30 6.72
CA SER A 102 9.48 13.31 5.82
C SER A 102 8.56 14.29 6.49
N GLY A 103 8.36 14.64 7.52
CA GLY A 103 7.43 15.59 8.09
C GLY A 103 6.16 15.85 7.31
N HIS A 104 6.20 15.57 6.02
CA HIS A 104 5.04 15.78 5.16
C HIS A 104 3.90 14.83 5.52
N TYR A 105 4.22 13.68 6.07
CA TYR A 105 3.22 12.69 6.40
C TYR A 105 2.94 12.62 7.90
N ASN A 106 3.56 13.49 8.71
CA ASN A 106 3.30 13.50 10.12
C ASN A 106 2.02 14.25 10.38
N GLY A 107 1.24 13.76 11.27
CA GLY A 107 0.05 14.41 11.66
C GLY A 107 0.28 15.67 12.40
N GLU A 108 1.44 15.98 12.94
CA GLU A 108 1.69 17.10 13.55
C GLU A 108 2.52 17.97 12.90
N VAL A 109 2.27 18.94 12.84
CA VAL A 109 2.91 19.76 12.18
C VAL A 109 3.83 20.33 12.76
N THR A 110 4.23 20.51 13.26
CA THR A 110 5.04 20.93 13.81
C THR A 110 5.86 21.69 13.66
N ASP A 111 5.94 22.22 13.79
CA ASP A 111 6.65 23.06 13.89
C ASP A 111 7.84 22.69 13.90
N GLY A 112 7.98 22.12 13.72
CA GLY A 112 8.91 21.77 13.67
C GLY A 112 9.87 21.72 14.07
N CYS A 113 9.98 21.81 14.35
CA CYS A 113 10.66 21.79 14.55
C CYS A 113 11.36 21.49 15.19
N GLU A 114 11.40 21.41 15.43
CA GLU A 114 11.96 21.15 16.21
C GLU A 114 12.89 20.36 16.15
N TRP A 115 13.37 20.05 15.51
CA TRP A 115 14.38 19.15 15.53
C TRP A 115 15.66 19.75 15.64
#